data_6fb711e404b0f1def5df8c65d3692eee
#
_entry.id   6fb711e404b0f1def5df8c65d3692eee
#
_cell.length_a   1.000
_cell.length_b   1.000
_cell.length_c   1.000
_cell.angle_alpha   90.00
_cell.angle_beta   90.00
_cell.angle_gamma   90.00
#
_symmetry.space_group_name_H-M   'P 1'
#
loop_
_entity.id
_entity.type
_entity.pdbx_description
1 polymer ?
#
loop_
_entity_poly.entity_id
_entity_poly.type
_entity_poly.pdbx_seq_one_letter_code
_entity_poly.pdbx_strand_id
1 'polypeptide(L)'
;MESHIVLIILSGLVIVSYLLDIFAKKTKIPSVLLLLFVGIGIRETLDYLSIPVFDLLKILPSLGTIGLILIVFEGALELDYKREKNKLIFSSFMAALVILLITVLAVALLIQYYTQLPFQLCLINATPFGVMSSAMAIPSVASLSSEKKEFVIYETSFSDVIGIVLFNFFMTNQVIEAQSFIDLGIETVAILIISAIFCLFLLYLIGKITYHIKFFLIIAILIMVYGVAKIFHLPSLVIILAFGLFLNNAEQIVYKPFRKYFLYPTLQEDLQLMHTFSAESSFILRTFFFVIFGFTMHIRDLMDLEMLKFGGLIMIAIYVIRFVYLKFVARIDLNPILFVTPRGLICILLYFSLPPEMRTPTVSTGLLFMIILATSFVMMYGIMKAKKEKV
;
A
#
# COMPACT_ATOMS: atom_id res chain seq x y z
N MET A 1 -27.01 1.09 19.79
CA MET A 1 -27.46 0.32 18.59
C MET A 1 -27.60 -1.12 19.00
N GLU A 2 -28.72 -1.76 18.72
CA GLU A 2 -28.91 -3.18 19.08
C GLU A 2 -27.86 -4.05 18.37
N SER A 3 -27.33 -5.05 19.05
CA SER A 3 -26.26 -5.92 18.52
C SER A 3 -26.61 -6.57 17.18
N HIS A 4 -27.88 -6.86 16.97
CA HIS A 4 -28.39 -7.43 15.70
C HIS A 4 -28.25 -6.48 14.50
N ILE A 5 -28.46 -5.19 14.71
CA ILE A 5 -28.29 -4.18 13.64
C ILE A 5 -26.82 -4.10 13.21
N VAL A 6 -25.90 -4.12 14.16
CA VAL A 6 -24.46 -4.14 13.87
C VAL A 6 -24.07 -5.36 13.02
N LEU A 7 -24.57 -6.55 13.40
CA LEU A 7 -24.30 -7.78 12.65
C LEU A 7 -24.86 -7.71 11.20
N ILE A 8 -26.07 -7.16 11.02
CA ILE A 8 -26.68 -6.97 9.69
C ILE A 8 -25.85 -6.01 8.86
N ILE A 9 -25.41 -4.88 9.43
CA ILE A 9 -24.58 -3.89 8.71
C ILE A 9 -23.24 -4.50 8.31
N LEU A 10 -22.53 -5.18 9.23
CA LEU A 10 -21.22 -5.75 8.93
C LEU A 10 -21.32 -6.86 7.87
N SER A 11 -22.29 -7.78 8.01
CA SER A 11 -22.49 -8.83 7.01
C SER A 11 -22.96 -8.29 5.67
N GLY A 12 -23.87 -7.33 5.68
CA GLY A 12 -24.34 -6.64 4.47
C GLY A 12 -23.21 -5.92 3.73
N LEU A 13 -22.30 -5.28 4.47
CA LEU A 13 -21.14 -4.58 3.90
C LEU A 13 -20.19 -5.56 3.20
N VAL A 14 -19.92 -6.72 3.80
CA VAL A 14 -19.13 -7.78 3.17
C VAL A 14 -19.80 -8.27 1.88
N ILE A 15 -21.11 -8.58 1.92
CA ILE A 15 -21.86 -9.04 0.75
C ILE A 15 -21.82 -8.00 -0.39
N VAL A 16 -22.10 -6.73 -0.07
CA VAL A 16 -22.04 -5.64 -1.04
C VAL A 16 -20.65 -5.51 -1.64
N SER A 17 -19.60 -5.66 -0.83
CA SER A 17 -18.20 -5.61 -1.29
C SER A 17 -17.89 -6.70 -2.34
N TYR A 18 -18.33 -7.94 -2.11
CA TYR A 18 -18.17 -9.01 -3.09
C TYR A 18 -18.93 -8.72 -4.39
N LEU A 19 -20.15 -8.19 -4.29
CA LEU A 19 -20.93 -7.78 -5.47
C LEU A 19 -20.25 -6.64 -6.24
N LEU A 20 -19.68 -5.67 -5.53
CA LEU A 20 -18.92 -4.57 -6.13
C LEU A 20 -17.62 -5.06 -6.78
N ASP A 21 -16.93 -6.05 -6.22
CA ASP A 21 -15.73 -6.63 -6.82
C ASP A 21 -16.06 -7.38 -8.13
N ILE A 22 -17.16 -8.14 -8.15
CA ILE A 22 -17.67 -8.78 -9.37
C ILE A 22 -18.03 -7.73 -10.43
N PHE A 23 -18.68 -6.65 -10.03
CA PHE A 23 -19.01 -5.55 -10.92
C PHE A 23 -17.76 -4.83 -11.43
N ALA A 24 -16.78 -4.59 -10.56
CA ALA A 24 -15.49 -3.98 -10.86
C ALA A 24 -14.73 -4.77 -11.95
N LYS A 25 -14.68 -6.10 -11.81
CA LYS A 25 -14.04 -6.99 -12.80
C LYS A 25 -14.70 -6.90 -14.18
N LYS A 26 -16.04 -6.73 -14.25
CA LYS A 26 -16.77 -6.57 -15.50
C LYS A 26 -16.59 -5.19 -16.13
N THR A 27 -16.60 -4.14 -15.33
CA THR A 27 -16.58 -2.74 -15.78
C THR A 27 -15.18 -2.15 -15.89
N LYS A 28 -14.16 -2.83 -15.34
CA LYS A 28 -12.78 -2.34 -15.18
C LYS A 28 -12.69 -1.10 -14.26
N ILE A 29 -13.71 -0.83 -13.48
CA ILE A 29 -13.68 0.20 -12.44
C ILE A 29 -13.00 -0.40 -11.21
N PRO A 30 -11.96 0.21 -10.62
CA PRO A 30 -11.36 -0.31 -9.39
C PRO A 30 -12.42 -0.44 -8.27
N SER A 31 -12.50 -1.64 -7.64
CA SER A 31 -13.48 -1.89 -6.57
C SER A 31 -13.35 -0.91 -5.41
N VAL A 32 -12.13 -0.45 -5.14
CA VAL A 32 -11.84 0.55 -4.12
C VAL A 32 -12.60 1.86 -4.32
N LEU A 33 -12.73 2.34 -5.58
CA LEU A 33 -13.53 3.53 -5.86
C LEU A 33 -15.00 3.34 -5.47
N LEU A 34 -15.55 2.17 -5.79
CA LEU A 34 -16.93 1.85 -5.46
C LEU A 34 -17.14 1.79 -3.94
N LEU A 35 -16.18 1.22 -3.20
CA LEU A 35 -16.21 1.17 -1.74
C LEU A 35 -16.16 2.56 -1.11
N LEU A 36 -15.32 3.45 -1.62
CA LEU A 36 -15.25 4.85 -1.19
C LEU A 36 -16.60 5.55 -1.40
N PHE A 37 -17.22 5.39 -2.57
CA PHE A 37 -18.55 5.98 -2.85
C PHE A 37 -19.65 5.38 -1.98
N VAL A 38 -19.59 4.09 -1.65
CA VAL A 38 -20.52 3.49 -0.68
C VAL A 38 -20.36 4.15 0.68
N GLY A 39 -19.13 4.35 1.15
CA GLY A 39 -18.86 5.05 2.41
C GLY A 39 -19.43 6.46 2.44
N ILE A 40 -19.18 7.27 1.39
CA ILE A 40 -19.75 8.61 1.26
C ILE A 40 -21.28 8.57 1.23
N GLY A 41 -21.85 7.66 0.43
CA GLY A 41 -23.31 7.53 0.31
C GLY A 41 -23.97 7.21 1.66
N ILE A 42 -23.35 6.32 2.47
CA ILE A 42 -23.81 6.04 3.83
C ILE A 42 -23.74 7.31 4.68
N ARG A 43 -22.62 8.06 4.63
CA ARG A 43 -22.44 9.30 5.38
C ARG A 43 -23.51 10.34 5.05
N GLU A 44 -23.66 10.68 3.79
CA GLU A 44 -24.63 11.67 3.33
C GLU A 44 -26.09 11.27 3.67
N THR A 45 -26.38 9.96 3.60
CA THR A 45 -27.71 9.45 3.98
C THR A 45 -27.98 9.62 5.47
N LEU A 46 -27.00 9.31 6.34
CA LEU A 46 -27.16 9.49 7.79
C LEU A 46 -27.26 10.96 8.17
N ASP A 47 -26.49 11.83 7.53
CA ASP A 47 -26.55 13.28 7.75
C ASP A 47 -27.93 13.84 7.32
N TYR A 48 -28.46 13.38 6.17
CA TYR A 48 -29.81 13.74 5.72
C TYR A 48 -30.91 13.31 6.70
N LEU A 49 -30.77 12.11 7.29
CA LEU A 49 -31.69 11.57 8.28
C LEU A 49 -31.44 12.12 9.70
N SER A 50 -30.45 12.99 9.87
CA SER A 50 -30.05 13.55 11.18
C SER A 50 -29.74 12.48 12.24
N ILE A 51 -29.23 11.32 11.82
CA ILE A 51 -28.84 10.22 12.70
C ILE A 51 -27.44 10.51 13.26
N PRO A 52 -27.26 10.47 14.61
CA PRO A 52 -25.93 10.72 15.20
C PRO A 52 -24.92 9.67 14.76
N VAL A 53 -23.77 10.15 14.30
CA VAL A 53 -22.71 9.34 13.75
C VAL A 53 -21.64 9.08 14.79
N PHE A 54 -21.18 7.82 14.89
CA PHE A 54 -20.02 7.47 15.73
C PHE A 54 -18.72 7.93 15.06
N ASP A 55 -17.77 8.35 15.90
CA ASP A 55 -16.42 8.73 15.47
C ASP A 55 -15.62 7.45 15.08
N LEU A 56 -15.79 7.02 13.83
CA LEU A 56 -15.09 5.86 13.27
C LEU A 56 -13.60 6.17 12.95
N LEU A 57 -13.19 7.43 12.98
CA LEU A 57 -11.79 7.83 12.75
C LEU A 57 -10.83 7.18 13.76
N LYS A 58 -11.30 6.89 14.98
CA LYS A 58 -10.47 6.24 16.01
C LYS A 58 -10.10 4.79 15.67
N ILE A 59 -10.93 4.09 14.92
CA ILE A 59 -10.72 2.67 14.56
C ILE A 59 -9.89 2.57 13.27
N LEU A 60 -9.97 3.57 12.41
CA LEU A 60 -9.34 3.58 11.09
C LEU A 60 -7.82 3.29 11.11
N PRO A 61 -7.00 3.88 12.01
CA PRO A 61 -5.57 3.60 12.05
C PRO A 61 -5.25 2.14 12.41
N SER A 62 -5.96 1.56 13.38
CA SER A 62 -5.73 0.16 13.80
C SER A 62 -6.16 -0.82 12.72
N LEU A 63 -7.34 -0.62 12.15
CA LEU A 63 -7.85 -1.44 11.04
C LEU A 63 -6.93 -1.33 9.82
N GLY A 64 -6.50 -0.12 9.50
CA GLY A 64 -5.58 0.14 8.41
C GLY A 64 -4.22 -0.51 8.64
N THR A 65 -3.69 -0.49 9.87
CA THR A 65 -2.43 -1.14 10.21
C THR A 65 -2.49 -2.65 10.00
N ILE A 66 -3.54 -3.32 10.49
CA ILE A 66 -3.73 -4.77 10.29
C ILE A 66 -3.93 -5.07 8.80
N GLY A 67 -4.73 -4.27 8.11
CA GLY A 67 -4.93 -4.37 6.67
C GLY A 67 -3.62 -4.23 5.89
N LEU A 68 -2.78 -3.26 6.26
CA LEU A 68 -1.47 -3.03 5.63
C LEU A 68 -0.51 -4.21 5.84
N ILE A 69 -0.46 -4.77 7.06
CA ILE A 69 0.34 -5.96 7.36
C ILE A 69 -0.04 -7.10 6.41
N LEU A 70 -1.33 -7.39 6.27
CA LEU A 70 -1.81 -8.48 5.43
C LEU A 70 -1.63 -8.20 3.94
N ILE A 71 -1.86 -6.97 3.48
CA ILE A 71 -1.67 -6.59 2.08
C ILE A 71 -0.19 -6.67 1.68
N VAL A 72 0.72 -6.19 2.54
CA VAL A 72 2.17 -6.30 2.28
C VAL A 72 2.61 -7.76 2.28
N PHE A 73 2.10 -8.57 3.21
CA PHE A 73 2.38 -10.01 3.25
C PHE A 73 1.83 -10.74 2.01
N GLU A 74 0.58 -10.48 1.62
CA GLU A 74 -0.05 -11.00 0.39
C GLU A 74 0.78 -10.64 -0.84
N GLY A 75 1.10 -9.35 -1.02
CA GLY A 75 1.92 -8.89 -2.14
C GLY A 75 3.30 -9.51 -2.18
N ALA A 76 3.91 -9.77 -1.01
CA ALA A 76 5.20 -10.44 -0.91
C ALA A 76 5.12 -11.93 -1.31
N LEU A 77 4.02 -12.61 -1.01
CA LEU A 77 3.77 -13.99 -1.44
C LEU A 77 3.53 -14.12 -2.94
N GLU A 78 3.12 -13.05 -3.63
CA GLU A 78 2.97 -13.03 -5.10
C GLU A 78 4.30 -12.83 -5.85
N LEU A 79 5.35 -12.36 -5.16
CA LEU A 79 6.63 -12.03 -5.78
C LEU A 79 7.52 -13.28 -5.90
N ASP A 80 7.49 -13.88 -7.09
CA ASP A 80 8.31 -15.04 -7.44
C ASP A 80 9.66 -14.57 -8.04
N TYR A 81 10.74 -14.78 -7.29
CA TYR A 81 12.08 -14.42 -7.74
C TYR A 81 12.60 -15.46 -8.75
N LYS A 82 12.85 -15.01 -9.99
CA LYS A 82 13.55 -15.80 -11.02
C LYS A 82 14.73 -15.02 -11.55
N ARG A 83 15.88 -15.66 -11.69
CA ARG A 83 17.10 -15.01 -12.21
C ARG A 83 16.88 -14.36 -13.58
N GLU A 84 16.03 -14.92 -14.39
CA GLU A 84 15.65 -14.41 -15.71
C GLU A 84 14.94 -13.05 -15.61
N LYS A 85 14.29 -12.75 -14.48
CA LYS A 85 13.55 -11.51 -14.22
C LYS A 85 14.41 -10.41 -13.58
N ASN A 86 15.69 -10.63 -13.31
CA ASN A 86 16.55 -9.66 -12.61
C ASN A 86 16.51 -8.27 -13.26
N LYS A 87 16.51 -8.19 -14.60
CA LYS A 87 16.44 -6.92 -15.33
C LYS A 87 15.11 -6.21 -15.09
N LEU A 88 14.00 -6.94 -15.10
CA LEU A 88 12.67 -6.41 -14.83
C LEU A 88 12.57 -5.93 -13.39
N ILE A 89 13.00 -6.74 -12.41
CA ILE A 89 13.01 -6.42 -10.98
C ILE A 89 13.81 -5.14 -10.72
N PHE A 90 15.04 -5.06 -11.27
CA PHE A 90 15.89 -3.88 -11.11
C PHE A 90 15.29 -2.63 -11.76
N SER A 91 14.71 -2.76 -12.96
CA SER A 91 14.03 -1.66 -13.64
C SER A 91 12.83 -1.15 -12.84
N SER A 92 12.02 -2.06 -12.29
CA SER A 92 10.87 -1.72 -11.44
C SER A 92 11.31 -1.07 -10.12
N PHE A 93 12.40 -1.56 -9.50
CA PHE A 93 12.97 -0.96 -8.30
C PHE A 93 13.46 0.48 -8.56
N MET A 94 14.20 0.68 -9.64
CA MET A 94 14.68 2.02 -10.01
C MET A 94 13.52 2.96 -10.35
N ALA A 95 12.47 2.46 -11.01
CA ALA A 95 11.27 3.24 -11.29
C ALA A 95 10.59 3.66 -9.98
N ALA A 96 10.36 2.73 -9.06
CA ALA A 96 9.77 3.02 -7.77
C ALA A 96 10.59 4.05 -6.98
N LEU A 97 11.91 3.85 -6.87
CA LEU A 97 12.80 4.72 -6.11
C LEU A 97 12.85 6.14 -6.68
N VAL A 98 13.16 6.27 -7.97
CA VAL A 98 13.42 7.58 -8.59
C VAL A 98 12.13 8.38 -8.73
N ILE A 99 11.04 7.76 -9.20
CA ILE A 99 9.75 8.45 -9.34
C ILE A 99 9.24 8.90 -7.98
N LEU A 100 9.33 8.04 -6.95
CA LEU A 100 8.89 8.38 -5.60
C LEU A 100 9.70 9.56 -5.04
N LEU A 101 11.04 9.48 -5.06
CA LEU A 101 11.90 10.55 -4.52
C LEU A 101 11.64 11.88 -5.21
N ILE A 102 11.62 11.91 -6.54
CA ILE A 102 11.39 13.16 -7.30
C ILE A 102 9.97 13.68 -7.04
N THR A 103 8.97 12.81 -6.93
CA THR A 103 7.59 13.21 -6.62
C THR A 103 7.50 13.81 -5.22
N VAL A 104 8.10 13.17 -4.21
CA VAL A 104 8.12 13.70 -2.83
C VAL A 104 8.80 15.06 -2.79
N LEU A 105 9.96 15.21 -3.45
CA LEU A 105 10.66 16.51 -3.53
C LEU A 105 9.80 17.58 -4.22
N ALA A 106 9.20 17.26 -5.34
CA ALA A 106 8.35 18.21 -6.08
C ALA A 106 7.13 18.65 -5.26
N VAL A 107 6.45 17.71 -4.62
CA VAL A 107 5.29 17.99 -3.75
C VAL A 107 5.72 18.77 -2.50
N ALA A 108 6.88 18.44 -1.90
CA ALA A 108 7.41 19.19 -0.76
C ALA A 108 7.72 20.64 -1.11
N LEU A 109 8.30 20.89 -2.28
CA LEU A 109 8.53 22.25 -2.79
C LEU A 109 7.22 23.01 -3.04
N LEU A 110 6.20 22.34 -3.56
CA LEU A 110 4.87 22.93 -3.70
C LEU A 110 4.27 23.28 -2.34
N ILE A 111 4.32 22.37 -1.36
CA ILE A 111 3.83 22.64 0.01
C ILE A 111 4.62 23.83 0.59
N GLN A 112 5.94 23.84 0.49
CA GLN A 112 6.77 24.94 1.01
C GLN A 112 6.43 26.27 0.37
N TYR A 113 6.21 26.30 -0.93
CA TYR A 113 5.84 27.53 -1.64
C TYR A 113 4.53 28.13 -1.14
N TYR A 114 3.53 27.28 -0.86
CA TYR A 114 2.22 27.74 -0.38
C TYR A 114 2.19 28.05 1.12
N THR A 115 2.98 27.34 1.94
CA THR A 115 2.89 27.43 3.41
C THR A 115 4.03 28.18 4.08
N GLN A 116 5.16 28.34 3.38
CA GLN A 116 6.41 28.90 3.92
C GLN A 116 6.94 28.17 5.17
N LEU A 117 6.53 26.89 5.37
CA LEU A 117 6.95 26.05 6.48
C LEU A 117 8.36 25.47 6.25
N PRO A 118 9.04 25.00 7.32
CA PRO A 118 10.32 24.31 7.18
C PRO A 118 10.25 23.16 6.18
N PHE A 119 11.26 23.07 5.30
CA PHE A 119 11.28 22.09 4.20
C PHE A 119 11.16 20.64 4.69
N GLN A 120 11.74 20.33 5.86
CA GLN A 120 11.63 19.02 6.50
C GLN A 120 10.17 18.63 6.77
N LEU A 121 9.37 19.57 7.32
CA LEU A 121 7.96 19.36 7.56
C LEU A 121 7.18 19.15 6.26
N CYS A 122 7.58 19.85 5.20
CA CYS A 122 7.01 19.70 3.87
C CYS A 122 7.33 18.31 3.27
N LEU A 123 8.56 17.79 3.46
CA LEU A 123 8.96 16.46 3.01
C LEU A 123 8.11 15.36 3.67
N ILE A 124 7.91 15.44 4.98
CA ILE A 124 7.10 14.47 5.73
C ILE A 124 5.67 14.45 5.18
N ASN A 125 5.05 15.63 5.00
CA ASN A 125 3.69 15.76 4.50
C ASN A 125 3.55 15.42 2.99
N ALA A 126 4.63 15.53 2.22
CA ALA A 126 4.65 15.17 0.80
C ALA A 126 4.77 13.67 0.56
N THR A 127 5.40 12.92 1.48
CA THR A 127 5.70 11.50 1.32
C THR A 127 4.46 10.66 0.98
N PRO A 128 3.28 10.83 1.62
CA PRO A 128 2.08 10.10 1.26
C PRO A 128 1.68 10.21 -0.22
N PHE A 129 1.94 11.35 -0.86
CA PHE A 129 1.61 11.57 -2.28
C PHE A 129 2.62 10.96 -3.24
N GLY A 130 3.83 10.64 -2.78
CA GLY A 130 4.86 9.97 -3.57
C GLY A 130 4.57 8.48 -3.76
N VAL A 131 3.97 7.83 -2.77
CA VAL A 131 3.80 6.38 -2.72
C VAL A 131 2.71 5.90 -3.68
N MET A 132 3.00 4.89 -4.47
CA MET A 132 2.06 4.16 -5.32
C MET A 132 1.42 3.01 -4.54
N SER A 133 0.10 2.84 -4.63
CA SER A 133 -0.62 1.81 -3.87
C SER A 133 -0.70 0.49 -4.62
N SER A 134 -0.04 -0.55 -4.11
CA SER A 134 -0.15 -1.93 -4.60
C SER A 134 -1.58 -2.46 -4.46
N ALA A 135 -2.24 -2.17 -3.34
CA ALA A 135 -3.62 -2.60 -3.06
C ALA A 135 -4.64 -2.19 -4.14
N MET A 136 -4.37 -1.10 -4.86
CA MET A 136 -5.22 -0.62 -5.96
C MET A 136 -4.67 -1.01 -7.33
N ALA A 137 -3.35 -0.99 -7.51
CA ALA A 137 -2.72 -1.26 -8.80
C ALA A 137 -2.80 -2.74 -9.18
N ILE A 138 -2.44 -3.66 -8.28
CA ILE A 138 -2.33 -5.09 -8.57
C ILE A 138 -3.64 -5.67 -9.11
N PRO A 139 -4.81 -5.50 -8.45
CA PRO A 139 -6.06 -6.01 -8.98
C PRO A 139 -6.45 -5.40 -10.33
N SER A 140 -6.05 -4.14 -10.55
CA SER A 140 -6.43 -3.39 -11.76
C SER A 140 -5.65 -3.83 -13.00
N VAL A 141 -4.42 -4.34 -12.85
CA VAL A 141 -3.55 -4.75 -13.96
C VAL A 141 -3.66 -6.23 -14.33
N ALA A 142 -4.57 -6.98 -13.70
CA ALA A 142 -4.74 -8.41 -13.94
C ALA A 142 -4.99 -8.79 -15.41
N SER A 143 -5.53 -7.85 -16.21
CA SER A 143 -5.83 -8.07 -17.65
C SER A 143 -4.70 -7.63 -18.59
N LEU A 144 -3.56 -7.17 -18.09
CA LEU A 144 -2.41 -6.77 -18.90
C LEU A 144 -1.53 -7.97 -19.27
N SER A 145 -0.61 -7.77 -20.23
CA SER A 145 0.42 -8.78 -20.54
C SER A 145 1.29 -9.09 -19.32
N SER A 146 1.84 -10.30 -19.26
CA SER A 146 2.61 -10.78 -18.10
C SER A 146 3.74 -9.81 -17.73
N GLU A 147 4.50 -9.31 -18.71
CA GLU A 147 5.62 -8.40 -18.47
C GLU A 147 5.17 -7.07 -17.86
N LYS A 148 4.12 -6.44 -18.40
CA LYS A 148 3.57 -5.18 -17.87
C LYS A 148 2.94 -5.36 -16.50
N LYS A 149 2.23 -6.47 -16.31
CA LYS A 149 1.63 -6.84 -15.02
C LYS A 149 2.72 -7.01 -13.96
N GLU A 150 3.76 -7.79 -14.24
CA GLU A 150 4.86 -8.04 -13.31
C GLU A 150 5.64 -6.75 -13.00
N PHE A 151 5.90 -5.92 -14.02
CA PHE A 151 6.54 -4.62 -13.80
C PHE A 151 5.78 -3.78 -12.78
N VAL A 152 4.45 -3.67 -12.94
CA VAL A 152 3.62 -2.89 -12.01
C VAL A 152 3.58 -3.51 -10.62
N ILE A 153 3.48 -4.85 -10.51
CA ILE A 153 3.51 -5.54 -9.21
C ILE A 153 4.80 -5.22 -8.45
N TYR A 154 5.97 -5.40 -9.11
CA TYR A 154 7.26 -5.07 -8.48
C TYR A 154 7.39 -3.59 -8.17
N GLU A 155 7.05 -2.70 -9.12
CA GLU A 155 7.14 -1.25 -8.93
C GLU A 155 6.31 -0.78 -7.73
N THR A 156 5.04 -1.22 -7.63
CA THR A 156 4.16 -0.81 -6.53
C THR A 156 4.60 -1.37 -5.20
N SER A 157 5.01 -2.64 -5.14
CA SER A 157 5.50 -3.25 -3.90
C SER A 157 6.79 -2.57 -3.40
N PHE A 158 7.72 -2.23 -4.30
CA PHE A 158 8.90 -1.45 -3.94
C PHE A 158 8.53 -0.03 -3.51
N SER A 159 7.57 0.61 -4.19
CA SER A 159 7.10 1.95 -3.82
C SER A 159 6.51 1.99 -2.41
N ASP A 160 5.73 0.97 -2.04
CA ASP A 160 5.17 0.84 -0.70
C ASP A 160 6.27 0.78 0.37
N VAL A 161 7.28 -0.07 0.15
CA VAL A 161 8.39 -0.25 1.09
C VAL A 161 9.27 0.99 1.19
N ILE A 162 9.72 1.51 0.03
CA ILE A 162 10.59 2.70 -0.02
C ILE A 162 9.86 3.91 0.59
N GLY A 163 8.56 4.04 0.32
CA GLY A 163 7.74 5.11 0.88
C GLY A 163 7.68 5.08 2.40
N ILE A 164 7.54 3.89 3.00
CA ILE A 164 7.53 3.72 4.46
C ILE A 164 8.91 4.01 5.06
N VAL A 165 9.97 3.49 4.43
CA VAL A 165 11.35 3.74 4.89
C VAL A 165 11.67 5.23 4.82
N LEU A 166 11.31 5.90 3.72
CA LEU A 166 11.51 7.32 3.53
C LEU A 166 10.71 8.16 4.53
N PHE A 167 9.45 7.78 4.77
CA PHE A 167 8.60 8.44 5.74
C PHE A 167 9.19 8.35 7.16
N ASN A 168 9.60 7.15 7.58
CA ASN A 168 10.24 6.96 8.89
C ASN A 168 11.56 7.74 8.99
N PHE A 169 12.36 7.75 7.92
CA PHE A 169 13.59 8.53 7.86
C PHE A 169 13.34 10.03 8.10
N PHE A 170 12.34 10.61 7.44
CA PHE A 170 12.00 12.01 7.63
C PHE A 170 11.37 12.29 9.00
N MET A 171 10.62 11.33 9.57
CA MET A 171 10.03 11.46 10.90
C MET A 171 11.09 11.45 12.01
N THR A 172 12.15 10.63 11.86
CA THR A 172 13.18 10.46 12.88
C THR A 172 14.22 11.58 12.82
N ASN A 173 14.56 12.05 11.61
CA ASN A 173 15.64 13.03 11.43
C ASN A 173 15.07 14.43 11.24
N GLN A 174 15.07 15.26 12.29
CA GLN A 174 14.64 16.66 12.20
C GLN A 174 15.59 17.54 11.37
N VAL A 175 16.88 17.20 11.34
CA VAL A 175 17.90 17.80 10.47
C VAL A 175 18.55 16.67 9.68
N ILE A 176 18.59 16.82 8.36
CA ILE A 176 19.19 15.81 7.48
C ILE A 176 20.66 16.16 7.31
N GLU A 177 21.52 15.38 7.94
CA GLU A 177 22.98 15.47 7.85
C GLU A 177 23.57 14.22 7.20
N ALA A 178 24.86 14.23 6.88
CA ALA A 178 25.54 13.05 6.35
C ALA A 178 25.43 11.85 7.30
N GLN A 179 25.45 12.10 8.62
CA GLN A 179 25.26 11.07 9.64
C GLN A 179 23.89 10.38 9.52
N SER A 180 22.83 11.11 9.22
CA SER A 180 21.49 10.55 9.04
C SER A 180 21.43 9.47 7.94
N PHE A 181 22.21 9.63 6.86
CA PHE A 181 22.29 8.61 5.80
C PHE A 181 23.11 7.39 6.22
N ILE A 182 24.15 7.59 7.04
CA ILE A 182 24.94 6.46 7.62
C ILE A 182 24.05 5.66 8.54
N ASP A 183 23.31 6.34 9.43
CA ASP A 183 22.38 5.71 10.38
C ASP A 183 21.27 4.96 9.63
N LEU A 184 20.69 5.54 8.58
CA LEU A 184 19.74 4.86 7.70
C LEU A 184 20.34 3.59 7.07
N GLY A 185 21.60 3.64 6.64
CA GLY A 185 22.31 2.48 6.11
C GLY A 185 22.48 1.38 7.15
N ILE A 186 22.94 1.74 8.36
CA ILE A 186 23.12 0.82 9.48
C ILE A 186 21.77 0.22 9.90
N GLU A 187 20.74 1.04 10.06
CA GLU A 187 19.40 0.59 10.39
C GLU A 187 18.84 -0.37 9.33
N THR A 188 19.01 -0.06 8.05
CA THR A 188 18.57 -0.92 6.94
C THR A 188 19.27 -2.28 6.98
N VAL A 189 20.59 -2.32 7.21
CA VAL A 189 21.35 -3.58 7.34
C VAL A 189 20.89 -4.35 8.58
N ALA A 190 20.75 -3.69 9.72
CA ALA A 190 20.27 -4.31 10.97
C ALA A 190 18.87 -4.94 10.77
N ILE A 191 17.97 -4.23 10.09
CA ILE A 191 16.63 -4.72 9.78
C ILE A 191 16.68 -5.95 8.89
N LEU A 192 17.50 -5.96 7.85
CA LEU A 192 17.66 -7.12 6.97
C LEU A 192 18.16 -8.34 7.74
N ILE A 193 19.11 -8.17 8.66
CA ILE A 193 19.61 -9.24 9.52
C ILE A 193 18.51 -9.74 10.47
N ILE A 194 17.82 -8.83 11.16
CA ILE A 194 16.72 -9.19 12.07
C ILE A 194 15.59 -9.89 11.28
N SER A 195 15.25 -9.39 10.10
CA SER A 195 14.25 -10.01 9.22
C SER A 195 14.66 -11.42 8.81
N ALA A 196 15.92 -11.63 8.44
CA ALA A 196 16.42 -12.96 8.06
C ALA A 196 16.36 -13.95 9.24
N ILE A 197 16.79 -13.54 10.44
CA ILE A 197 16.70 -14.37 11.65
C ILE A 197 15.24 -14.73 11.96
N PHE A 198 14.37 -13.72 11.89
CA PHE A 198 12.94 -13.90 12.12
C PHE A 198 12.28 -14.81 11.08
N CYS A 199 12.63 -14.67 9.80
CA CYS A 199 12.18 -15.54 8.73
C CYS A 199 12.57 -17.00 8.97
N LEU A 200 13.83 -17.24 9.35
CA LEU A 200 14.30 -18.58 9.68
C LEU A 200 13.55 -19.17 10.88
N PHE A 201 13.35 -18.37 11.93
CA PHE A 201 12.59 -18.78 13.11
C PHE A 201 11.15 -19.16 12.76
N LEU A 202 10.45 -18.31 11.98
CA LEU A 202 9.07 -18.59 11.57
C LEU A 202 8.97 -19.82 10.66
N LEU A 203 9.86 -19.96 9.68
CA LEU A 203 9.87 -21.12 8.79
C LEU A 203 10.09 -22.42 9.58
N TYR A 204 11.01 -22.39 10.55
CA TYR A 204 11.22 -23.52 11.47
C TYR A 204 9.98 -23.82 12.30
N LEU A 205 9.32 -22.80 12.85
CA LEU A 205 8.11 -22.93 13.66
C LEU A 205 6.95 -23.54 12.84
N ILE A 206 6.70 -23.01 11.63
CA ILE A 206 5.65 -23.48 10.72
C ILE A 206 5.88 -24.95 10.35
N GLY A 207 7.12 -25.36 10.10
CA GLY A 207 7.46 -26.75 9.79
C GLY A 207 7.25 -27.73 10.95
N LYS A 208 7.26 -27.24 12.20
CA LYS A 208 6.99 -28.05 13.40
C LYS A 208 5.52 -28.18 13.76
N ILE A 209 4.68 -27.29 13.26
CA ILE A 209 3.25 -27.30 13.52
C ILE A 209 2.56 -28.26 12.55
N THR A 210 2.00 -29.32 13.07
CA THR A 210 1.26 -30.33 12.30
C THR A 210 -0.25 -30.05 12.18
N TYR A 211 -0.75 -29.04 12.88
CA TYR A 211 -2.15 -28.65 12.84
C TYR A 211 -2.54 -27.89 11.58
N HIS A 212 -3.76 -28.08 11.10
CA HIS A 212 -4.29 -27.38 9.91
C HIS A 212 -4.52 -25.87 10.10
N ILE A 213 -4.49 -25.38 11.36
CA ILE A 213 -4.79 -23.96 11.69
C ILE A 213 -3.48 -23.17 11.88
N LYS A 214 -2.58 -23.23 10.89
CA LYS A 214 -1.30 -22.50 10.96
C LYS A 214 -1.43 -21.01 10.63
N PHE A 215 -2.37 -20.66 9.76
CA PHE A 215 -2.49 -19.32 9.19
C PHE A 215 -2.77 -18.23 10.24
N PHE A 216 -3.74 -18.46 11.14
CA PHE A 216 -4.05 -17.47 12.20
C PHE A 216 -2.89 -17.24 13.17
N LEU A 217 -2.11 -18.28 13.45
CA LEU A 217 -0.90 -18.15 14.26
C LEU A 217 0.14 -17.28 13.54
N ILE A 218 0.32 -17.47 12.24
CA ILE A 218 1.24 -16.66 11.44
C ILE A 218 0.81 -15.20 11.43
N ILE A 219 -0.47 -14.91 11.20
CA ILE A 219 -0.99 -13.53 11.29
C ILE A 219 -0.74 -12.95 12.69
N ALA A 220 -1.04 -13.68 13.74
CA ALA A 220 -0.82 -13.20 15.11
C ALA A 220 0.67 -12.86 15.36
N ILE A 221 1.57 -13.72 14.88
CA ILE A 221 3.01 -13.49 14.99
C ILE A 221 3.42 -12.28 14.13
N LEU A 222 2.92 -12.13 12.91
CA LEU A 222 3.21 -10.96 12.06
C LEU A 222 2.76 -9.65 12.72
N ILE A 223 1.56 -9.63 13.30
CA ILE A 223 1.05 -8.46 14.04
C ILE A 223 1.91 -8.18 15.27
N MET A 224 2.30 -9.22 16.02
CA MET A 224 3.17 -9.08 17.18
C MET A 224 4.55 -8.52 16.77
N VAL A 225 5.17 -9.06 15.73
CA VAL A 225 6.46 -8.59 15.21
C VAL A 225 6.37 -7.15 14.71
N TYR A 226 5.30 -6.81 14.03
CA TYR A 226 5.03 -5.43 13.63
C TYR A 226 5.00 -4.51 14.87
N GLY A 227 4.26 -4.89 15.90
CA GLY A 227 4.15 -4.12 17.14
C GLY A 227 5.50 -3.97 17.86
N VAL A 228 6.23 -5.07 18.02
CA VAL A 228 7.57 -5.06 18.63
C VAL A 228 8.55 -4.20 17.83
N ALA A 229 8.61 -4.39 16.51
CA ALA A 229 9.49 -3.59 15.65
C ALA A 229 9.17 -2.09 15.76
N LYS A 230 7.88 -1.73 15.84
CA LYS A 230 7.45 -0.34 16.00
C LYS A 230 7.88 0.26 17.36
N ILE A 231 7.91 -0.52 18.44
CA ILE A 231 8.43 -0.07 19.75
C ILE A 231 9.92 0.29 19.64
N PHE A 232 10.68 -0.44 18.84
CA PHE A 232 12.11 -0.19 18.60
C PHE A 232 12.37 0.79 17.44
N HIS A 233 11.34 1.50 16.95
CA HIS A 233 11.39 2.43 15.82
C HIS A 233 11.92 1.80 14.51
N LEU A 234 11.87 0.47 14.38
CA LEU A 234 12.28 -0.24 13.16
C LEU A 234 11.17 -0.18 12.10
N PRO A 235 11.50 -0.13 10.80
CA PRO A 235 10.51 -0.18 9.72
C PRO A 235 9.89 -1.58 9.61
N SER A 236 8.91 -1.81 10.47
CA SER A 236 8.25 -3.09 10.72
C SER A 236 7.65 -3.76 9.46
N LEU A 237 7.19 -2.97 8.49
CA LEU A 237 6.63 -3.50 7.24
C LEU A 237 7.69 -4.11 6.31
N VAL A 238 8.94 -3.65 6.42
CA VAL A 238 10.06 -4.28 5.69
C VAL A 238 10.30 -5.70 6.18
N ILE A 239 10.17 -5.94 7.49
CA ILE A 239 10.28 -7.28 8.08
C ILE A 239 9.19 -8.21 7.53
N ILE A 240 7.95 -7.73 7.43
CA ILE A 240 6.82 -8.49 6.90
C ILE A 240 7.01 -8.81 5.43
N LEU A 241 7.43 -7.82 4.63
CA LEU A 241 7.75 -8.01 3.23
C LEU A 241 8.87 -9.04 3.05
N ALA A 242 9.97 -8.88 3.79
CA ALA A 242 11.11 -9.78 3.73
C ALA A 242 10.70 -11.21 4.09
N PHE A 243 9.83 -11.37 5.10
CA PHE A 243 9.31 -12.67 5.49
C PHE A 243 8.46 -13.29 4.37
N GLY A 244 7.52 -12.57 3.79
CA GLY A 244 6.67 -13.07 2.70
C GLY A 244 7.50 -13.46 1.46
N LEU A 245 8.44 -12.57 1.05
CA LEU A 245 9.38 -12.85 -0.04
C LEU A 245 10.25 -14.07 0.21
N PHE A 246 10.81 -14.17 1.42
CA PHE A 246 11.66 -15.29 1.81
C PHE A 246 10.86 -16.60 1.83
N LEU A 247 9.66 -16.58 2.39
CA LEU A 247 8.79 -17.74 2.50
C LEU A 247 8.40 -18.27 1.12
N ASN A 248 7.96 -17.39 0.23
CA ASN A 248 7.58 -17.76 -1.15
C ASN A 248 8.75 -18.29 -1.97
N ASN A 249 9.98 -17.82 -1.71
CA ASN A 249 11.17 -18.17 -2.47
C ASN A 249 12.10 -19.16 -1.74
N ALA A 250 11.68 -19.70 -0.59
CA ALA A 250 12.51 -20.57 0.26
C ALA A 250 13.01 -21.82 -0.47
N GLU A 251 12.21 -22.40 -1.36
CA GLU A 251 12.60 -23.59 -2.12
C GLU A 251 13.71 -23.36 -3.15
N GLN A 252 13.91 -22.12 -3.58
CA GLN A 252 14.97 -21.76 -4.52
C GLN A 252 16.36 -21.74 -3.86
N ILE A 253 16.41 -21.78 -2.52
CA ILE A 253 17.66 -21.80 -1.78
C ILE A 253 18.30 -23.19 -1.90
N VAL A 254 19.43 -23.26 -2.60
CA VAL A 254 20.14 -24.52 -2.91
C VAL A 254 20.97 -25.04 -1.75
N TYR A 255 21.18 -24.23 -0.70
CA TYR A 255 22.06 -24.57 0.43
C TYR A 255 21.54 -25.80 1.21
N LYS A 256 22.29 -26.92 1.15
CA LYS A 256 21.90 -28.24 1.71
C LYS A 256 21.45 -28.20 3.19
N PRO A 257 22.19 -27.55 4.14
CA PRO A 257 21.74 -27.45 5.53
C PRO A 257 20.39 -26.73 5.67
N PHE A 258 20.17 -25.65 4.91
CA PHE A 258 18.90 -24.93 4.91
C PHE A 258 17.75 -25.85 4.51
N ARG A 259 17.89 -26.56 3.40
CA ARG A 259 16.85 -27.50 2.92
C ARG A 259 16.55 -28.61 3.91
N LYS A 260 17.57 -29.11 4.62
CA LYS A 260 17.40 -30.18 5.61
C LYS A 260 16.63 -29.76 6.85
N TYR A 261 16.85 -28.52 7.35
CA TYR A 261 16.30 -28.07 8.64
C TYR A 261 15.07 -27.19 8.52
N PHE A 262 14.86 -26.52 7.39
CA PHE A 262 13.81 -25.51 7.21
C PHE A 262 12.76 -25.87 6.17
N LEU A 263 13.10 -26.69 5.15
CA LEU A 263 12.10 -27.16 4.18
C LEU A 263 11.42 -28.42 4.68
N TYR A 264 10.11 -28.47 4.48
CA TYR A 264 9.26 -29.62 4.86
C TYR A 264 8.34 -29.99 3.67
N PRO A 265 7.85 -31.26 3.58
CA PRO A 265 7.16 -31.77 2.39
C PRO A 265 5.88 -31.01 1.99
N THR A 266 5.15 -30.45 2.97
CA THR A 266 3.88 -29.75 2.72
C THR A 266 4.03 -28.23 2.57
N LEU A 267 5.26 -27.72 2.38
CA LEU A 267 5.52 -26.28 2.29
C LEU A 267 4.70 -25.61 1.17
N GLN A 268 4.65 -26.21 -0.01
CA GLN A 268 3.91 -25.67 -1.16
C GLN A 268 2.40 -25.59 -0.90
N GLU A 269 1.83 -26.63 -0.29
CA GLU A 269 0.42 -26.65 0.07
C GLU A 269 0.11 -25.58 1.14
N ASP A 270 0.97 -25.46 2.15
CA ASP A 270 0.85 -24.43 3.19
C ASP A 270 0.98 -23.02 2.60
N LEU A 271 1.90 -22.79 1.66
CA LEU A 271 2.05 -21.52 0.96
C LEU A 271 0.80 -21.14 0.15
N GLN A 272 0.24 -22.08 -0.58
CA GLN A 272 -0.97 -21.86 -1.35
C GLN A 272 -2.17 -21.52 -0.44
N LEU A 273 -2.31 -22.22 0.68
CA LEU A 273 -3.32 -21.90 1.70
C LEU A 273 -3.09 -20.51 2.31
N MET A 274 -1.84 -20.18 2.66
CA MET A 274 -1.49 -18.86 3.19
C MET A 274 -1.81 -17.74 2.21
N HIS A 275 -1.49 -17.92 0.93
CA HIS A 275 -1.83 -16.96 -0.11
C HIS A 275 -3.34 -16.75 -0.20
N THR A 276 -4.13 -17.82 -0.23
CA THR A 276 -5.59 -17.74 -0.32
C THR A 276 -6.19 -17.05 0.90
N PHE A 277 -5.82 -17.46 2.11
CA PHE A 277 -6.34 -16.83 3.33
C PHE A 277 -5.87 -15.39 3.52
N SER A 278 -4.63 -15.07 3.12
CA SER A 278 -4.12 -13.70 3.15
C SER A 278 -4.92 -12.81 2.20
N ALA A 279 -5.18 -13.27 0.98
CA ALA A 279 -5.96 -12.54 -0.02
C ALA A 279 -7.40 -12.27 0.45
N GLU A 280 -8.08 -13.27 1.01
CA GLU A 280 -9.44 -13.13 1.56
C GLU A 280 -9.47 -12.16 2.77
N SER A 281 -8.51 -12.31 3.69
CA SER A 281 -8.43 -11.43 4.86
C SER A 281 -8.10 -9.98 4.47
N SER A 282 -7.17 -9.79 3.54
CA SER A 282 -6.80 -8.48 2.99
C SER A 282 -7.98 -7.83 2.28
N PHE A 283 -8.77 -8.61 1.53
CA PHE A 283 -9.97 -8.14 0.86
C PHE A 283 -10.98 -7.58 1.85
N ILE A 284 -11.28 -8.32 2.93
CA ILE A 284 -12.23 -7.89 3.97
C ILE A 284 -11.74 -6.62 4.66
N LEU A 285 -10.47 -6.59 5.09
CA LEU A 285 -9.90 -5.43 5.78
C LEU A 285 -9.84 -4.20 4.88
N ARG A 286 -9.45 -4.36 3.63
CA ARG A 286 -9.47 -3.30 2.61
C ARG A 286 -10.87 -2.76 2.40
N THR A 287 -11.89 -3.63 2.37
CA THR A 287 -13.29 -3.23 2.25
C THR A 287 -13.71 -2.33 3.40
N PHE A 288 -13.54 -2.79 4.63
CA PHE A 288 -13.91 -1.98 5.81
C PHE A 288 -13.13 -0.68 5.85
N PHE A 289 -11.83 -0.72 5.56
CA PHE A 289 -10.98 0.45 5.56
C PHE A 289 -11.47 1.53 4.58
N PHE A 290 -11.71 1.17 3.32
CA PHE A 290 -12.11 2.16 2.32
C PHE A 290 -13.54 2.65 2.50
N VAL A 291 -14.46 1.81 2.99
CA VAL A 291 -15.81 2.27 3.33
C VAL A 291 -15.77 3.23 4.52
N ILE A 292 -15.02 2.90 5.59
CA ILE A 292 -14.87 3.80 6.73
C ILE A 292 -14.18 5.09 6.31
N PHE A 293 -13.13 5.02 5.49
CA PHE A 293 -12.44 6.21 4.99
C PHE A 293 -13.38 7.07 4.14
N GLY A 294 -14.14 6.49 3.21
CA GLY A 294 -15.16 7.19 2.46
C GLY A 294 -16.23 7.82 3.36
N PHE A 295 -16.65 7.11 4.39
CA PHE A 295 -17.61 7.59 5.38
C PHE A 295 -17.12 8.81 6.19
N THR A 296 -15.82 9.01 6.32
CA THR A 296 -15.27 10.19 7.00
C THR A 296 -15.26 11.45 6.12
N MET A 297 -15.61 11.32 4.84
CA MET A 297 -15.58 12.41 3.86
C MET A 297 -16.95 13.02 3.63
N HIS A 298 -16.98 14.33 3.49
CA HIS A 298 -18.17 15.06 3.01
C HIS A 298 -17.94 15.52 1.58
N ILE A 299 -18.96 15.42 0.74
CA ILE A 299 -18.89 15.87 -0.66
C ILE A 299 -18.52 17.37 -0.75
N ARG A 300 -18.97 18.16 0.21
CA ARG A 300 -18.67 19.60 0.27
C ARG A 300 -17.17 19.89 0.37
N ASP A 301 -16.42 19.04 1.07
CA ASP A 301 -14.97 19.20 1.24
C ASP A 301 -14.22 19.06 -0.08
N LEU A 302 -14.80 18.37 -1.07
CA LEU A 302 -14.23 18.19 -2.40
C LEU A 302 -14.47 19.40 -3.33
N MET A 303 -15.31 20.36 -2.94
CA MET A 303 -15.65 21.51 -3.76
C MET A 303 -14.80 22.76 -3.46
N ASP A 304 -13.84 22.66 -2.54
CA ASP A 304 -12.93 23.76 -2.26
C ASP A 304 -12.01 24.05 -3.43
N LEU A 305 -12.14 25.25 -4.00
CA LEU A 305 -11.42 25.66 -5.20
C LEU A 305 -9.90 25.76 -4.97
N GLU A 306 -9.48 26.17 -3.77
CA GLU A 306 -8.05 26.26 -3.45
C GLU A 306 -7.46 24.86 -3.32
N MET A 307 -8.15 23.93 -2.67
CA MET A 307 -7.77 22.54 -2.59
C MET A 307 -7.71 21.89 -3.99
N LEU A 308 -8.67 22.18 -4.86
CA LEU A 308 -8.69 21.66 -6.25
C LEU A 308 -7.50 22.17 -7.07
N LYS A 309 -7.13 23.45 -6.95
CA LYS A 309 -5.95 24.02 -7.62
C LYS A 309 -4.67 23.36 -7.12
N PHE A 310 -4.51 23.27 -5.81
CA PHE A 310 -3.30 22.69 -5.20
C PHE A 310 -3.18 21.20 -5.54
N GLY A 311 -4.26 20.44 -5.44
CA GLY A 311 -4.28 19.04 -5.81
C GLY A 311 -4.06 18.80 -7.31
N GLY A 312 -4.56 19.71 -8.16
CA GLY A 312 -4.27 19.70 -9.59
C GLY A 312 -2.78 19.83 -9.90
N LEU A 313 -2.07 20.70 -9.18
CA LEU A 313 -0.60 20.85 -9.31
C LEU A 313 0.12 19.57 -8.88
N ILE A 314 -0.31 18.93 -7.78
CA ILE A 314 0.25 17.65 -7.34
C ILE A 314 0.01 16.57 -8.40
N MET A 315 -1.19 16.50 -8.97
CA MET A 315 -1.51 15.56 -10.05
C MET A 315 -0.60 15.76 -11.28
N ILE A 316 -0.42 17.01 -11.71
CA ILE A 316 0.48 17.34 -12.81
C ILE A 316 1.90 16.88 -12.49
N ALA A 317 2.41 17.18 -11.30
CA ALA A 317 3.74 16.74 -10.87
C ALA A 317 3.88 15.22 -10.93
N ILE A 318 2.94 14.46 -10.39
CA ILE A 318 2.93 13.00 -10.39
C ILE A 318 3.06 12.45 -11.83
N TYR A 319 2.20 12.91 -12.74
CA TYR A 319 2.15 12.35 -14.10
C TYR A 319 3.29 12.84 -14.99
N VAL A 320 3.74 14.09 -14.83
CA VAL A 320 4.89 14.62 -15.59
C VAL A 320 6.17 13.89 -15.18
N ILE A 321 6.44 13.74 -13.89
CA ILE A 321 7.62 13.03 -13.39
C ILE A 321 7.61 11.58 -13.88
N ARG A 322 6.48 10.89 -13.76
CA ARG A 322 6.32 9.52 -14.24
C ARG A 322 6.51 9.43 -15.75
N PHE A 323 5.92 10.33 -16.52
CA PHE A 323 6.08 10.37 -17.98
C PHE A 323 7.55 10.55 -18.38
N VAL A 324 8.24 11.52 -17.77
CA VAL A 324 9.66 11.79 -18.07
C VAL A 324 10.51 10.57 -17.75
N TYR A 325 10.33 9.97 -16.59
CA TYR A 325 11.10 8.80 -16.21
C TYR A 325 10.85 7.59 -17.13
N LEU A 326 9.59 7.23 -17.35
CA LEU A 326 9.25 6.05 -18.15
C LEU A 326 9.70 6.20 -19.62
N LYS A 327 9.56 7.40 -20.20
CA LYS A 327 9.90 7.66 -21.60
C LYS A 327 11.41 7.79 -21.85
N PHE A 328 12.11 8.56 -21.01
CA PHE A 328 13.49 8.94 -21.29
C PHE A 328 14.52 8.09 -20.52
N VAL A 329 14.19 7.61 -19.32
CA VAL A 329 15.09 6.83 -18.46
C VAL A 329 14.86 5.33 -18.65
N ALA A 330 13.65 4.86 -18.32
CA ALA A 330 13.32 3.43 -18.41
C ALA A 330 13.10 2.96 -19.86
N ARG A 331 12.68 3.85 -20.76
CA ARG A 331 12.43 3.59 -22.19
C ARG A 331 11.48 2.42 -22.42
N ILE A 332 10.41 2.38 -21.64
CA ILE A 332 9.36 1.36 -21.73
C ILE A 332 8.10 1.93 -22.39
N ASP A 333 7.24 1.03 -22.88
CA ASP A 333 5.95 1.42 -23.44
C ASP A 333 5.08 2.12 -22.38
N LEU A 334 4.67 3.35 -22.72
CA LEU A 334 3.89 4.19 -21.81
C LEU A 334 2.47 3.69 -21.59
N ASN A 335 1.92 2.95 -22.55
CA ASN A 335 0.51 2.54 -22.49
C ASN A 335 0.36 1.07 -22.00
N PRO A 336 -0.37 0.82 -20.91
CA PRO A 336 -1.06 1.74 -19.99
C PRO A 336 -0.22 2.16 -18.77
N ILE A 337 1.06 1.76 -18.67
CA ILE A 337 1.91 1.87 -17.46
C ILE A 337 1.95 3.32 -16.92
N LEU A 338 1.96 4.32 -17.81
CA LEU A 338 1.93 5.73 -17.42
C LEU A 338 0.75 6.08 -16.51
N PHE A 339 -0.42 5.51 -16.82
CA PHE A 339 -1.67 5.81 -16.11
C PHE A 339 -1.81 5.01 -14.81
N VAL A 340 -1.08 3.89 -14.69
CA VAL A 340 -1.14 3.03 -13.52
C VAL A 340 -0.23 3.57 -12.41
N THR A 341 -0.75 4.52 -11.68
CA THR A 341 -0.05 5.14 -10.54
C THR A 341 -1.07 5.59 -9.45
N PRO A 342 -1.95 4.68 -8.98
CA PRO A 342 -2.97 5.06 -8.01
C PRO A 342 -2.33 5.36 -6.64
N ARG A 343 -2.92 6.32 -5.93
CA ARG A 343 -2.67 6.56 -4.50
C ARG A 343 -3.78 5.86 -3.72
N GLY A 344 -3.49 5.36 -2.51
CA GLY A 344 -4.49 4.56 -1.79
C GLY A 344 -4.16 4.31 -0.33
N LEU A 345 -4.29 3.06 0.12
CA LEU A 345 -4.23 2.67 1.52
C LEU A 345 -2.99 3.19 2.24
N ILE A 346 -1.79 2.99 1.68
CA ILE A 346 -0.54 3.41 2.32
C ILE A 346 -0.47 4.93 2.45
N CYS A 347 -0.93 5.67 1.43
CA CYS A 347 -0.99 7.14 1.49
C CYS A 347 -1.84 7.61 2.67
N ILE A 348 -3.01 6.98 2.86
CA ILE A 348 -3.92 7.29 3.98
C ILE A 348 -3.24 6.95 5.31
N LEU A 349 -2.63 5.78 5.42
CA LEU A 349 -2.00 5.33 6.65
C LEU A 349 -0.80 6.18 7.04
N LEU A 350 0.06 6.54 6.10
CA LEU A 350 1.18 7.46 6.36
C LEU A 350 0.67 8.82 6.84
N TYR A 351 -0.38 9.36 6.21
CA TYR A 351 -0.99 10.62 6.63
C TYR A 351 -1.55 10.54 8.06
N PHE A 352 -2.29 9.48 8.40
CA PHE A 352 -2.84 9.31 9.75
C PHE A 352 -1.77 8.95 10.80
N SER A 353 -0.62 8.43 10.38
CA SER A 353 0.54 8.21 11.26
C SER A 353 1.28 9.49 11.63
N LEU A 354 1.02 10.61 10.92
CA LEU A 354 1.56 11.91 11.29
C LEU A 354 0.94 12.41 12.59
N PRO A 355 1.76 12.80 13.60
CA PRO A 355 1.27 13.52 14.75
C PRO A 355 0.52 14.80 14.32
N PRO A 356 -0.58 15.16 14.99
CA PRO A 356 -1.37 16.34 14.60
C PRO A 356 -0.56 17.63 14.46
N GLU A 357 0.45 17.82 15.31
CA GLU A 357 1.37 18.96 15.31
C GLU A 357 2.32 19.02 14.10
N MET A 358 2.52 17.90 13.42
CA MET A 358 3.34 17.79 12.19
C MET A 358 2.51 17.86 10.92
N ARG A 359 1.19 17.90 11.01
CA ARG A 359 0.33 18.04 9.83
C ARG A 359 0.29 19.49 9.38
N THR A 360 0.49 19.71 8.09
CA THR A 360 0.35 21.05 7.52
C THR A 360 -1.13 21.34 7.19
N PRO A 361 -1.62 22.57 7.40
CA PRO A 361 -3.03 22.90 7.12
C PRO A 361 -3.43 22.66 5.65
N THR A 362 -2.48 22.81 4.73
CA THR A 362 -2.71 22.64 3.28
C THR A 362 -2.92 21.16 2.90
N VAL A 363 -2.35 20.23 3.68
CA VAL A 363 -2.48 18.79 3.46
C VAL A 363 -3.62 18.28 4.33
N SER A 364 -4.84 18.38 3.81
CA SER A 364 -6.04 17.89 4.48
C SER A 364 -6.41 16.47 4.07
N THR A 365 -7.28 15.83 4.85
CA THR A 365 -7.91 14.55 4.48
C THR A 365 -8.68 14.65 3.17
N GLY A 366 -9.34 15.80 2.91
CA GLY A 366 -10.03 16.08 1.65
C GLY A 366 -9.09 16.10 0.45
N LEU A 367 -7.92 16.75 0.57
CA LEU A 367 -6.89 16.76 -0.47
C LEU A 367 -6.40 15.34 -0.78
N LEU A 368 -6.10 14.57 0.26
CA LEU A 368 -5.66 13.19 0.11
C LEU A 368 -6.72 12.35 -0.61
N PHE A 369 -7.97 12.47 -0.20
CA PHE A 369 -9.10 11.79 -0.80
C PHE A 369 -9.27 12.17 -2.29
N MET A 370 -9.20 13.45 -2.61
CA MET A 370 -9.29 13.94 -3.99
C MET A 370 -8.18 13.34 -4.87
N ILE A 371 -6.94 13.30 -4.38
CA ILE A 371 -5.81 12.73 -5.13
C ILE A 371 -5.98 11.22 -5.33
N ILE A 372 -6.48 10.50 -4.32
CA ILE A 372 -6.79 9.06 -4.43
C ILE A 372 -7.86 8.84 -5.50
N LEU A 373 -8.95 9.59 -5.48
CA LEU A 373 -10.00 9.50 -6.49
C LEU A 373 -9.45 9.82 -7.89
N ALA A 374 -8.78 10.96 -8.03
CA ALA A 374 -8.30 11.44 -9.33
C ALA A 374 -7.29 10.45 -9.95
N THR A 375 -6.30 9.97 -9.17
CA THR A 375 -5.32 8.98 -9.67
C THR A 375 -5.98 7.66 -10.04
N SER A 376 -7.01 7.25 -9.32
CA SER A 376 -7.78 6.03 -9.60
C SER A 376 -8.62 6.17 -10.87
N PHE A 377 -9.24 7.32 -11.11
CA PHE A 377 -9.96 7.58 -12.36
C PHE A 377 -9.01 7.63 -13.56
N VAL A 378 -7.84 8.25 -13.42
CA VAL A 378 -6.83 8.27 -14.50
C VAL A 378 -6.33 6.85 -14.78
N MET A 379 -6.08 6.04 -13.76
CA MET A 379 -5.71 4.63 -13.91
C MET A 379 -6.80 3.85 -14.64
N MET A 380 -8.05 3.98 -14.21
CA MET A 380 -9.20 3.34 -14.86
C MET A 380 -9.27 3.70 -16.35
N TYR A 381 -9.18 4.99 -16.68
CA TYR A 381 -9.17 5.46 -18.06
C TYR A 381 -8.04 4.82 -18.88
N GLY A 382 -6.82 4.79 -18.34
CA GLY A 382 -5.66 4.19 -18.99
C GLY A 382 -5.83 2.70 -19.28
N ILE A 383 -6.35 1.95 -18.30
CA ILE A 383 -6.60 0.50 -18.44
C ILE A 383 -7.74 0.21 -19.44
N MET A 384 -8.80 1.03 -19.42
CA MET A 384 -9.90 0.89 -20.38
C MET A 384 -9.46 1.16 -21.82
N LYS A 385 -8.55 2.13 -22.02
CA LYS A 385 -8.02 2.49 -23.34
C LYS A 385 -6.91 1.55 -23.81
N ALA A 386 -6.30 0.78 -22.92
CA ALA A 386 -5.31 -0.22 -23.30
C ALA A 386 -5.94 -1.22 -24.28
N LYS A 387 -5.31 -1.40 -25.46
CA LYS A 387 -5.71 -2.45 -26.40
C LYS A 387 -5.63 -3.78 -25.67
N LYS A 388 -6.64 -4.65 -25.88
CA LYS A 388 -6.52 -6.05 -25.45
C LYS A 388 -5.30 -6.64 -26.13
N GLU A 389 -4.18 -6.73 -25.42
CA GLU A 389 -3.05 -7.52 -25.89
C GLU A 389 -3.51 -8.97 -25.89
N LYS A 390 -3.38 -9.66 -27.02
CA LYS A 390 -3.68 -11.09 -27.10
C LYS A 390 -2.73 -11.79 -26.10
N VAL A 391 -3.31 -12.43 -25.11
CA VAL A 391 -2.64 -13.32 -24.16
C VAL A 391 -2.11 -14.53 -24.92
#